data_49679e9813e2702c823cb232c40b9754
#
_entry.id   49679e9813e2702c823cb232c40b9754
#
_cell.length_a   1.000
_cell.length_b   1.000
_cell.length_c   1.000
_cell.angle_alpha   90.00
_cell.angle_beta   90.00
_cell.angle_gamma   90.00
#
_symmetry.space_group_name_H-M   'P 1'
#
loop_
_entity.id
_entity.type
_entity.pdbx_description
1 polymer ?
#
loop_
_entity_poly.entity_id
_entity_poly.type
_entity_poly.pdbx_seq_one_letter_code
_entity_poly.pdbx_strand_id
1 'polypeptide(L)'
;PQNPRDHRSTMDDVTPAERTAEPAGKAEKIVRTCLYEGYLLWPYRRSALKNTKRWTFGGVFPRSCADALGEAHRMRTQVLLETGGRAADRTEVAVRVRFLHVVDRGVVRQGPDGPEAVDELTVDGERHLAWQEATEREVSVPVRLDAVLGRTVRAPVAVPAGSDREPLLESSGRTAGALVRRWNALSGTVEVGAEPVADGVFRLTVRVENTTPCPAPDPVDRGAREAACAYAFVSTHTVLHSRTGRFVSLLDPPGRLREAVSACENQGTWPVLVDDDTDTGDGAGGVYGAGDGSFARTVLSSPVTLYDFPEVAPESPGDLFDGTEIDRLLILGVMSLTEEEKREARACDPRAREILDRCAGLGPEELLALHGTIREFRPVEEKA
;
A
#
# COMPACT_ATOMS: atom_id res chain seq x y z
N PRO A 1 -7.51 30.35 -55.19
CA PRO A 1 -8.33 29.53 -54.35
C PRO A 1 -7.46 28.49 -53.66
N GLN A 2 -7.04 28.81 -52.46
CA GLN A 2 -6.15 27.98 -51.64
C GLN A 2 -6.98 27.27 -50.59
N ASN A 3 -6.78 25.97 -50.49
CA ASN A 3 -7.40 25.04 -49.59
C ASN A 3 -6.65 25.07 -48.23
N PRO A 4 -7.29 25.25 -47.05
CA PRO A 4 -6.62 25.12 -45.78
C PRO A 4 -6.48 23.65 -45.38
N ARG A 5 -5.28 23.27 -45.00
CA ARG A 5 -4.89 21.94 -44.58
C ARG A 5 -5.43 21.67 -43.16
N ASP A 6 -6.21 20.61 -43.01
CA ASP A 6 -6.55 19.98 -41.74
C ASP A 6 -5.33 19.47 -41.04
N HIS A 7 -5.04 20.04 -39.84
CA HIS A 7 -4.16 19.45 -38.88
C HIS A 7 -4.99 18.50 -37.97
N ARG A 8 -5.07 17.25 -38.34
CA ARG A 8 -5.42 16.18 -37.41
C ARG A 8 -4.23 15.94 -36.50
N SER A 9 -4.37 16.35 -35.24
CA SER A 9 -3.54 15.90 -34.13
C SER A 9 -3.86 14.44 -33.86
N THR A 10 -2.93 13.56 -34.15
CA THR A 10 -2.97 12.16 -33.73
C THR A 10 -2.67 12.12 -32.22
N MET A 11 -3.72 11.91 -31.41
CA MET A 11 -3.56 11.45 -30.05
C MET A 11 -3.02 10.01 -30.13
N ASP A 12 -1.79 9.83 -29.72
CA ASP A 12 -1.21 8.51 -29.51
C ASP A 12 -1.96 7.82 -28.37
N ASP A 13 -2.63 6.76 -28.74
CA ASP A 13 -3.33 5.81 -27.89
C ASP A 13 -2.27 5.00 -27.13
N VAL A 14 -1.94 5.46 -25.92
CA VAL A 14 -1.02 4.73 -25.03
C VAL A 14 -1.81 3.60 -24.40
N THR A 15 -1.80 2.46 -25.07
CA THR A 15 -2.20 1.16 -24.51
C THR A 15 -1.44 0.93 -23.20
N PRO A 16 -2.08 0.50 -22.09
CA PRO A 16 -1.37 0.10 -20.89
C PRO A 16 -0.49 -1.11 -21.22
N ALA A 17 0.81 -0.89 -21.31
CA ALA A 17 1.77 -1.96 -21.44
C ALA A 17 1.59 -2.91 -20.25
N GLU A 18 1.30 -4.18 -20.53
CA GLU A 18 1.49 -5.29 -19.60
C GLU A 18 2.94 -5.22 -19.09
N ARG A 19 3.13 -4.72 -17.87
CA ARG A 19 4.39 -4.83 -17.19
C ARG A 19 4.56 -6.32 -16.89
N THR A 20 5.38 -6.98 -17.68
CA THR A 20 6.04 -8.22 -17.24
C THR A 20 6.70 -7.91 -15.91
N ALA A 21 6.19 -8.52 -14.84
CA ALA A 21 6.69 -8.32 -13.49
C ALA A 21 8.14 -8.81 -13.45
N GLU A 22 9.11 -7.87 -13.44
CA GLU A 22 10.43 -8.18 -12.93
C GLU A 22 10.26 -8.63 -11.47
N PRO A 23 11.04 -9.63 -11.01
CA PRO A 23 10.94 -10.08 -9.63
C PRO A 23 11.20 -8.88 -8.71
N ALA A 24 10.16 -8.49 -7.99
CA ALA A 24 10.23 -7.35 -7.09
C ALA A 24 11.33 -7.62 -6.04
N GLY A 25 12.21 -6.66 -5.82
CA GLY A 25 13.22 -6.73 -4.76
C GLY A 25 12.58 -6.94 -3.39
N LYS A 26 13.37 -7.33 -2.38
CA LYS A 26 12.85 -7.56 -1.01
C LYS A 26 12.03 -6.39 -0.48
N ALA A 27 12.54 -5.16 -0.64
CA ALA A 27 11.85 -3.94 -0.23
C ALA A 27 10.45 -3.81 -0.86
N GLU A 28 10.32 -4.09 -2.16
CA GLU A 28 9.04 -3.97 -2.87
C GLU A 28 8.02 -5.03 -2.37
N LYS A 29 8.48 -6.24 -2.03
CA LYS A 29 7.61 -7.27 -1.42
C LYS A 29 7.06 -6.80 -0.07
N ILE A 30 7.92 -6.29 0.81
CA ILE A 30 7.52 -5.77 2.13
C ILE A 30 6.51 -4.63 1.97
N VAL A 31 6.82 -3.66 1.09
CA VAL A 31 5.93 -2.52 0.81
C VAL A 31 4.56 -3.01 0.35
N ARG A 32 4.51 -3.97 -0.57
CA ARG A 32 3.26 -4.50 -1.10
C ARG A 32 2.45 -5.26 -0.05
N THR A 33 3.12 -6.09 0.76
CA THR A 33 2.47 -6.78 1.88
C THR A 33 1.80 -5.78 2.81
N CYS A 34 2.54 -4.77 3.26
CA CYS A 34 2.01 -3.73 4.15
C CYS A 34 0.89 -2.89 3.50
N LEU A 35 0.98 -2.63 2.18
CA LEU A 35 -0.02 -1.85 1.47
C LEU A 35 -1.41 -2.51 1.48
N TYR A 36 -1.44 -3.84 1.42
CA TYR A 36 -2.68 -4.61 1.42
C TYR A 36 -3.10 -5.10 2.81
N GLU A 37 -2.39 -4.74 3.87
CA GLU A 37 -2.79 -5.06 5.24
C GLU A 37 -4.18 -4.49 5.54
N GLY A 38 -5.10 -5.34 5.97
CA GLY A 38 -6.49 -4.97 6.22
C GLY A 38 -7.36 -4.74 4.96
N TYR A 39 -6.82 -5.01 3.76
CA TYR A 39 -7.61 -5.00 2.53
C TYR A 39 -8.65 -6.10 2.52
N LEU A 40 -8.26 -7.31 2.85
CA LEU A 40 -9.09 -8.50 2.87
C LEU A 40 -8.78 -9.27 4.14
N LEU A 41 -9.76 -9.32 5.04
CA LEU A 41 -9.59 -9.93 6.34
C LEU A 41 -10.09 -11.37 6.36
N TRP A 42 -9.46 -12.20 7.16
CA TRP A 42 -9.94 -13.56 7.42
C TRP A 42 -11.40 -13.54 7.93
N PRO A 43 -12.31 -14.39 7.43
CA PRO A 43 -12.14 -15.56 6.55
C PRO A 43 -12.27 -15.31 5.03
N TYR A 44 -11.83 -14.18 4.49
CA TYR A 44 -11.67 -13.86 3.07
C TYR A 44 -12.95 -13.93 2.21
N ARG A 45 -14.13 -13.82 2.79
CA ARG A 45 -15.40 -13.79 2.07
C ARG A 45 -16.19 -12.52 2.37
N ARG A 46 -17.05 -12.11 1.44
CA ARG A 46 -17.85 -10.89 1.55
C ARG A 46 -18.73 -10.88 2.82
N SER A 47 -19.35 -12.01 3.13
CA SER A 47 -20.27 -12.15 4.28
C SER A 47 -19.56 -12.15 5.64
N ALA A 48 -18.24 -12.22 5.69
CA ALA A 48 -17.50 -12.18 6.95
C ALA A 48 -17.65 -10.83 7.65
N LEU A 49 -17.98 -10.83 8.94
CA LEU A 49 -18.15 -9.60 9.73
C LEU A 49 -16.90 -8.69 9.70
N LYS A 50 -15.71 -9.27 9.73
CA LYS A 50 -14.46 -8.52 9.61
C LYS A 50 -14.39 -7.74 8.28
N ASN A 51 -14.88 -8.32 7.17
CA ASN A 51 -14.87 -7.70 5.85
C ASN A 51 -15.96 -6.63 5.64
N THR A 52 -16.84 -6.41 6.60
CA THR A 52 -17.73 -5.24 6.63
C THR A 52 -17.04 -3.98 7.16
N LYS A 53 -15.87 -4.12 7.79
CA LYS A 53 -15.07 -3.04 8.39
C LYS A 53 -13.64 -3.07 7.88
N ARG A 54 -13.46 -3.09 6.57
CA ARG A 54 -12.16 -3.03 5.92
C ARG A 54 -11.57 -1.61 5.93
N TRP A 55 -10.40 -1.44 5.37
CA TRP A 55 -9.75 -0.14 5.21
C TRP A 55 -9.38 0.53 6.53
N THR A 56 -8.94 -0.27 7.50
CA THR A 56 -8.73 0.20 8.87
C THR A 56 -7.36 0.85 9.10
N PHE A 57 -6.38 0.60 8.23
CA PHE A 57 -5.02 1.07 8.41
C PHE A 57 -4.71 2.29 7.53
N GLY A 58 -3.98 3.26 8.09
CA GLY A 58 -3.31 4.33 7.37
C GLY A 58 -4.18 5.18 6.44
N GLY A 59 -5.44 5.38 6.78
CA GLY A 59 -6.33 6.22 6.01
C GLY A 59 -5.95 7.70 6.16
N VAL A 60 -5.75 8.39 5.04
CA VAL A 60 -5.69 9.85 4.97
C VAL A 60 -7.02 10.32 4.38
N PHE A 61 -7.94 10.71 5.26
CA PHE A 61 -9.31 11.07 4.89
C PHE A 61 -9.41 12.50 4.35
N PRO A 62 -10.46 12.82 3.58
CA PRO A 62 -10.68 14.20 3.17
C PRO A 62 -10.79 15.14 4.37
N ARG A 63 -10.11 16.28 4.30
CA ARG A 63 -10.13 17.27 5.39
C ARG A 63 -11.55 17.71 5.78
N SER A 64 -12.48 17.72 4.82
CA SER A 64 -13.86 18.13 5.05
C SER A 64 -14.67 17.19 5.94
N CYS A 65 -14.26 15.93 6.11
CA CYS A 65 -14.98 14.93 6.88
C CYS A 65 -14.13 14.25 7.98
N ALA A 66 -12.81 14.42 7.96
CA ALA A 66 -11.90 13.75 8.88
C ALA A 66 -12.24 14.00 10.35
N ASP A 67 -12.42 15.26 10.75
CA ASP A 67 -12.70 15.63 12.14
C ASP A 67 -14.02 15.00 12.66
N ALA A 68 -15.06 14.98 11.83
CA ALA A 68 -16.35 14.39 12.17
C ALA A 68 -16.28 12.86 12.33
N LEU A 69 -15.31 12.22 11.66
CA LEU A 69 -15.10 10.77 11.70
C LEU A 69 -14.05 10.36 12.73
N GLY A 70 -13.35 11.30 13.37
CA GLY A 70 -12.20 11.00 14.24
C GLY A 70 -10.99 10.46 13.49
N GLU A 71 -10.86 10.80 12.19
CA GLU A 71 -9.82 10.33 11.29
C GLU A 71 -8.78 11.42 10.98
N ALA A 72 -7.62 11.04 10.48
CA ALA A 72 -6.59 11.97 10.05
C ALA A 72 -6.79 12.41 8.61
N HIS A 73 -6.63 13.71 8.32
CA HIS A 73 -6.63 14.23 6.95
C HIS A 73 -5.24 14.43 6.38
N ARG A 74 -4.21 14.15 7.17
CA ARG A 74 -2.79 14.25 6.80
C ARG A 74 -1.95 13.20 7.49
N MET A 75 -0.85 12.86 6.83
CA MET A 75 0.19 11.99 7.34
C MET A 75 1.53 12.74 7.27
N ARG A 76 2.42 12.52 8.22
CA ARG A 76 3.75 13.11 8.23
C ARG A 76 4.80 12.06 8.55
N THR A 77 5.82 11.97 7.67
CA THR A 77 7.03 11.19 7.86
C THR A 77 8.21 12.13 8.08
N GLN A 78 8.99 11.89 9.13
CA GLN A 78 10.28 12.53 9.37
C GLN A 78 11.35 11.48 9.62
N VAL A 79 12.46 11.60 8.90
CA VAL A 79 13.63 10.71 9.00
C VAL A 79 14.90 11.52 8.85
N LEU A 80 16.02 10.97 9.30
CA LEU A 80 17.34 11.59 9.10
C LEU A 80 18.07 10.94 7.93
N LEU A 81 18.65 11.80 7.07
CA LEU A 81 19.51 11.43 5.96
C LEU A 81 20.93 11.92 6.22
N GLU A 82 21.90 11.02 6.23
CA GLU A 82 23.31 11.31 6.29
C GLU A 82 23.92 11.26 4.89
N THR A 83 24.62 12.33 4.48
CA THR A 83 25.16 12.45 3.11
C THR A 83 26.55 11.84 2.95
N GLY A 84 27.20 11.42 4.04
CA GLY A 84 28.56 10.86 4.00
C GLY A 84 29.62 11.85 3.50
N GLY A 85 29.43 13.14 3.78
CA GLY A 85 30.34 14.21 3.32
C GLY A 85 30.07 14.69 1.88
N ARG A 86 29.07 14.18 1.20
CA ARG A 86 28.63 14.68 -0.11
C ARG A 86 27.92 16.01 0.03
N ALA A 87 28.09 16.88 -0.95
CA ALA A 87 27.35 18.13 -1.02
C ALA A 87 25.84 17.87 -1.30
N ALA A 88 24.99 18.74 -0.80
CA ALA A 88 23.53 18.60 -0.91
C ALA A 88 23.02 18.57 -2.36
N ASP A 89 23.70 19.27 -3.29
CA ASP A 89 23.39 19.29 -4.72
C ASP A 89 23.67 17.95 -5.43
N ARG A 90 24.46 17.07 -4.80
CA ARG A 90 24.80 15.72 -5.30
C ARG A 90 24.07 14.61 -4.55
N THR A 91 23.19 14.97 -3.64
CA THR A 91 22.40 14.00 -2.86
C THR A 91 20.97 13.99 -3.38
N GLU A 92 20.56 12.83 -3.91
CA GLU A 92 19.25 12.62 -4.49
C GLU A 92 18.43 11.69 -3.60
N VAL A 93 17.13 12.00 -3.48
CA VAL A 93 16.16 11.19 -2.78
C VAL A 93 14.95 10.99 -3.68
N ALA A 94 14.61 9.74 -3.93
CA ALA A 94 13.33 9.36 -4.53
C ALA A 94 12.29 9.20 -3.40
N VAL A 95 11.22 9.99 -3.46
CA VAL A 95 10.07 9.89 -2.55
C VAL A 95 8.93 9.29 -3.33
N ARG A 96 8.38 8.17 -2.88
CA ARG A 96 7.19 7.53 -3.46
C ARG A 96 6.12 7.44 -2.38
N VAL A 97 4.97 8.03 -2.62
CA VAL A 97 3.79 7.89 -1.77
C VAL A 97 2.82 6.94 -2.46
N ARG A 98 2.50 5.84 -1.79
CA ARG A 98 1.60 4.79 -2.30
C ARG A 98 0.38 4.69 -1.42
N PHE A 99 -0.76 4.43 -2.03
CA PHE A 99 -2.02 4.21 -1.32
C PHE A 99 -2.99 3.38 -2.16
N LEU A 100 -3.98 2.82 -1.49
CA LEU A 100 -5.09 2.13 -2.14
C LEU A 100 -6.23 3.12 -2.38
N HIS A 101 -6.78 3.08 -3.59
CA HIS A 101 -7.97 3.80 -4.01
C HIS A 101 -9.14 2.83 -4.10
N VAL A 102 -10.17 3.05 -3.29
CA VAL A 102 -11.35 2.19 -3.25
C VAL A 102 -12.14 2.28 -4.55
N VAL A 103 -12.52 1.14 -5.09
CA VAL A 103 -13.28 0.96 -6.33
C VAL A 103 -14.54 0.15 -6.02
N ASP A 104 -15.70 0.71 -6.26
CA ASP A 104 -16.96 0.00 -6.11
C ASP A 104 -17.24 -0.85 -7.36
N ARG A 105 -17.20 -2.18 -7.21
CA ARG A 105 -17.61 -3.15 -8.23
C ARG A 105 -19.05 -3.54 -8.03
N GLY A 106 -19.93 -3.07 -8.90
CA GLY A 106 -21.31 -3.51 -9.00
C GLY A 106 -21.49 -4.63 -10.03
N VAL A 107 -22.56 -5.42 -9.89
CA VAL A 107 -22.99 -6.44 -10.84
C VAL A 107 -24.27 -5.99 -11.49
N VAL A 108 -24.33 -6.09 -12.82
CA VAL A 108 -25.51 -5.75 -13.61
C VAL A 108 -25.93 -6.98 -14.39
N ARG A 109 -27.18 -7.41 -14.23
CA ARG A 109 -27.80 -8.46 -15.02
C ARG A 109 -28.48 -7.87 -16.25
N GLN A 110 -28.41 -8.55 -17.39
CA GLN A 110 -29.17 -8.18 -18.58
C GLN A 110 -30.55 -8.83 -18.48
N GLY A 111 -31.56 -8.03 -18.17
CA GLY A 111 -32.98 -8.45 -18.12
C GLY A 111 -33.73 -8.11 -19.43
N PRO A 112 -34.98 -8.56 -19.54
CA PRO A 112 -35.84 -8.27 -20.72
C PRO A 112 -36.16 -6.76 -20.84
N ASP A 113 -36.27 -6.06 -19.74
CA ASP A 113 -36.56 -4.61 -19.67
C ASP A 113 -35.30 -3.72 -19.64
N GLY A 114 -34.12 -4.31 -19.76
CA GLY A 114 -32.84 -3.62 -19.73
C GLY A 114 -31.91 -4.10 -18.60
N PRO A 115 -30.79 -3.40 -18.42
CA PRO A 115 -29.81 -3.74 -17.40
C PRO A 115 -30.35 -3.42 -15.98
N GLU A 116 -30.23 -4.38 -15.06
CA GLU A 116 -30.65 -4.31 -13.68
C GLU A 116 -29.46 -4.53 -12.73
N ALA A 117 -29.28 -3.67 -11.73
CA ALA A 117 -28.27 -3.85 -10.71
C ALA A 117 -28.70 -4.98 -9.76
N VAL A 118 -27.78 -5.91 -9.50
CA VAL A 118 -28.00 -7.07 -8.61
C VAL A 118 -26.78 -7.23 -7.68
N ASP A 119 -26.98 -7.88 -6.54
CA ASP A 119 -25.89 -8.17 -5.62
C ASP A 119 -24.94 -9.25 -6.12
N GLU A 120 -25.49 -10.16 -6.94
CA GLU A 120 -24.75 -11.26 -7.53
C GLU A 120 -25.37 -11.74 -8.85
N LEU A 121 -24.52 -12.35 -9.68
CA LEU A 121 -24.92 -13.00 -10.92
C LEU A 121 -24.08 -14.25 -11.14
N THR A 122 -24.71 -15.36 -11.46
CA THR A 122 -24.01 -16.59 -11.87
C THR A 122 -24.07 -16.72 -13.37
N VAL A 123 -22.90 -16.85 -14.00
CA VAL A 123 -22.75 -17.04 -15.46
C VAL A 123 -21.93 -18.31 -15.67
N ASP A 124 -22.47 -19.29 -16.36
CA ASP A 124 -21.86 -20.61 -16.64
C ASP A 124 -21.26 -21.30 -15.40
N GLY A 125 -21.90 -21.11 -14.24
CA GLY A 125 -21.45 -21.68 -12.96
C GLY A 125 -20.44 -20.83 -12.21
N GLU A 126 -19.89 -19.77 -12.81
CA GLU A 126 -19.05 -18.80 -12.12
C GLU A 126 -19.92 -17.71 -11.46
N ARG A 127 -19.70 -17.50 -10.17
CA ARG A 127 -20.44 -16.52 -9.37
C ARG A 127 -19.70 -15.19 -9.34
N HIS A 128 -20.38 -14.12 -9.68
CA HIS A 128 -19.89 -12.75 -9.66
C HIS A 128 -20.64 -11.96 -8.59
N LEU A 129 -19.90 -11.33 -7.65
CA LEU A 129 -20.46 -10.60 -6.51
C LEU A 129 -20.19 -9.11 -6.64
N ALA A 130 -21.14 -8.28 -6.18
CA ALA A 130 -20.85 -6.89 -5.88
C ALA A 130 -19.84 -6.81 -4.71
N TRP A 131 -18.78 -6.01 -4.87
CA TRP A 131 -17.67 -5.96 -3.92
C TRP A 131 -16.92 -4.64 -4.00
N GLN A 132 -16.25 -4.22 -2.94
CA GLN A 132 -15.28 -3.13 -3.02
C GLN A 132 -13.90 -3.68 -3.33
N GLU A 133 -13.33 -3.28 -4.43
CA GLU A 133 -11.95 -3.53 -4.83
C GLU A 133 -11.06 -2.35 -4.47
N ALA A 134 -9.76 -2.48 -4.68
CA ALA A 134 -8.84 -1.37 -4.59
C ALA A 134 -7.88 -1.35 -5.78
N THR A 135 -7.53 -0.13 -6.19
CA THR A 135 -6.46 0.12 -7.17
C THR A 135 -5.30 0.81 -6.49
N GLU A 136 -4.08 0.31 -6.70
CA GLU A 136 -2.87 0.97 -6.23
C GLU A 136 -2.66 2.30 -6.96
N ARG A 137 -2.30 3.33 -6.18
CA ARG A 137 -1.90 4.64 -6.70
C ARG A 137 -0.54 5.00 -6.15
N GLU A 138 0.27 5.64 -6.96
CA GLU A 138 1.59 6.12 -6.58
C GLU A 138 1.81 7.56 -7.06
N VAL A 139 2.38 8.36 -6.18
CA VAL A 139 2.89 9.70 -6.50
C VAL A 139 4.40 9.70 -6.25
N SER A 140 5.18 9.87 -7.31
CA SER A 140 6.65 9.91 -7.25
C SER A 140 7.15 11.35 -7.27
N VAL A 141 7.99 11.69 -6.30
CA VAL A 141 8.58 13.03 -6.15
C VAL A 141 10.10 12.88 -6.00
N PRO A 142 10.83 12.76 -7.12
CA PRO A 142 12.28 12.76 -7.06
C PRO A 142 12.78 14.18 -6.70
N VAL A 143 13.63 14.28 -5.69
CA VAL A 143 14.19 15.55 -5.23
C VAL A 143 15.71 15.48 -5.07
N ARG A 144 16.38 16.58 -5.36
CA ARG A 144 17.74 16.81 -4.87
C ARG A 144 17.64 17.50 -3.51
N LEU A 145 18.54 17.17 -2.63
CA LEU A 145 18.53 17.68 -1.26
C LEU A 145 18.61 19.21 -1.21
N ASP A 146 19.47 19.84 -2.05
CA ASP A 146 19.57 21.30 -2.16
C ASP A 146 18.26 21.98 -2.58
N ALA A 147 17.47 21.28 -3.39
CA ALA A 147 16.20 21.80 -3.88
C ALA A 147 15.11 21.86 -2.80
N VAL A 148 15.26 21.14 -1.71
CA VAL A 148 14.28 21.06 -0.62
C VAL A 148 14.80 21.64 0.70
N LEU A 149 16.05 22.13 0.75
CA LEU A 149 16.60 22.81 1.93
C LEU A 149 15.98 24.21 2.11
N GLY A 150 15.36 24.43 3.25
CA GLY A 150 14.71 25.69 3.62
C GLY A 150 13.48 26.04 2.77
N ARG A 151 13.02 25.13 1.92
CA ARG A 151 11.81 25.28 1.10
C ARG A 151 11.12 23.94 0.91
N THR A 152 9.86 23.97 0.48
CA THR A 152 9.06 22.76 0.27
C THR A 152 8.75 22.60 -1.21
N VAL A 153 9.06 21.43 -1.76
CA VAL A 153 8.57 20.98 -3.08
C VAL A 153 7.22 20.33 -2.89
N ARG A 154 6.27 20.65 -3.79
CA ARG A 154 4.91 20.13 -3.77
C ARG A 154 4.60 19.38 -5.05
N ALA A 155 4.01 18.20 -4.90
CA ALA A 155 3.46 17.42 -5.99
C ALA A 155 1.96 17.20 -5.77
N PRO A 156 1.12 17.37 -6.79
CA PRO A 156 -0.31 17.12 -6.66
C PRO A 156 -0.62 15.63 -6.64
N VAL A 157 -1.58 15.22 -5.82
CA VAL A 157 -2.33 13.98 -6.01
C VAL A 157 -3.56 14.35 -6.83
N ALA A 158 -3.69 13.83 -8.03
CA ALA A 158 -4.81 14.10 -8.93
C ALA A 158 -5.23 12.82 -9.65
N VAL A 159 -6.27 12.19 -9.16
CA VAL A 159 -6.87 11.00 -9.78
C VAL A 159 -8.28 11.38 -10.24
N PRO A 160 -8.59 11.31 -11.53
CA PRO A 160 -9.94 11.60 -12.02
C PRO A 160 -10.92 10.51 -11.59
N ALA A 161 -12.19 10.88 -11.37
CA ALA A 161 -13.27 9.92 -11.25
C ALA A 161 -13.42 9.14 -12.56
N GLY A 162 -13.88 7.91 -12.45
CA GLY A 162 -14.06 7.09 -13.64
C GLY A 162 -14.93 5.86 -13.41
N SER A 163 -15.15 5.16 -14.50
CA SER A 163 -15.84 3.88 -14.48
C SER A 163 -15.30 2.97 -15.58
N ASP A 164 -15.37 1.68 -15.32
CA ASP A 164 -15.07 0.62 -16.27
C ASP A 164 -16.22 -0.37 -16.33
N ARG A 165 -16.42 -1.03 -17.49
CA ARG A 165 -17.48 -2.00 -17.69
C ARG A 165 -16.93 -3.24 -18.39
N GLU A 166 -16.95 -4.35 -17.71
CA GLU A 166 -16.54 -5.67 -18.19
C GLU A 166 -17.78 -6.52 -18.47
N PRO A 167 -18.05 -6.89 -19.73
CA PRO A 167 -19.20 -7.73 -20.07
C PRO A 167 -19.01 -9.16 -19.55
N LEU A 168 -20.06 -9.74 -18.99
CA LEU A 168 -20.13 -11.14 -18.61
C LEU A 168 -20.86 -11.92 -19.70
N LEU A 169 -20.11 -12.80 -20.37
CA LEU A 169 -20.59 -13.58 -21.51
C LEU A 169 -20.84 -15.02 -21.09
N GLU A 170 -21.97 -15.58 -21.53
CA GLU A 170 -22.21 -17.02 -21.49
C GLU A 170 -21.37 -17.75 -22.55
N SER A 171 -21.17 -19.05 -22.39
CA SER A 171 -20.49 -19.89 -23.39
C SER A 171 -21.17 -19.85 -24.76
N SER A 172 -22.45 -19.48 -24.81
CA SER A 172 -23.21 -19.21 -26.05
C SER A 172 -22.80 -17.93 -26.77
N GLY A 173 -21.98 -17.07 -26.17
CA GLY A 173 -21.65 -15.72 -26.64
C GLY A 173 -22.70 -14.66 -26.30
N ARG A 174 -23.78 -15.03 -25.64
CA ARG A 174 -24.80 -14.08 -25.16
C ARG A 174 -24.29 -13.29 -23.95
N THR A 175 -24.57 -12.00 -23.90
CA THR A 175 -24.27 -11.18 -22.73
C THR A 175 -25.29 -11.45 -21.61
N ALA A 176 -24.85 -12.06 -20.52
CA ALA A 176 -25.66 -12.30 -19.32
C ALA A 176 -25.75 -11.05 -18.44
N GLY A 177 -24.69 -10.24 -18.43
CA GLY A 177 -24.60 -9.04 -17.60
C GLY A 177 -23.28 -8.32 -17.75
N ALA A 178 -22.89 -7.58 -16.72
CA ALA A 178 -21.58 -6.92 -16.66
C ALA A 178 -21.13 -6.68 -15.21
N LEU A 179 -19.81 -6.67 -15.00
CA LEU A 179 -19.19 -6.02 -13.85
C LEU A 179 -19.01 -4.53 -14.19
N VAL A 180 -19.42 -3.67 -13.28
CA VAL A 180 -19.29 -2.23 -13.43
C VAL A 180 -18.49 -1.70 -12.26
N ARG A 181 -17.27 -1.23 -12.55
CA ARG A 181 -16.39 -0.60 -11.57
C ARG A 181 -16.58 0.91 -11.62
N ARG A 182 -16.65 1.55 -10.46
CA ARG A 182 -16.73 3.00 -10.33
C ARG A 182 -15.80 3.47 -9.22
N TRP A 183 -15.16 4.61 -9.43
CA TRP A 183 -14.32 5.25 -8.42
C TRP A 183 -14.47 6.77 -8.45
N ASN A 184 -14.34 7.37 -7.29
CA ASN A 184 -14.41 8.82 -7.13
C ASN A 184 -13.09 9.49 -7.53
N ALA A 185 -13.14 10.78 -7.85
CA ALA A 185 -11.92 11.55 -7.97
C ALA A 185 -11.22 11.67 -6.61
N LEU A 186 -9.90 11.66 -6.64
CA LEU A 186 -9.07 11.97 -5.47
C LEU A 186 -8.18 13.15 -5.77
N SER A 187 -8.05 14.05 -4.77
CA SER A 187 -7.17 15.22 -4.84
C SER A 187 -6.43 15.42 -3.53
N GLY A 188 -5.20 15.91 -3.62
CA GLY A 188 -4.37 16.16 -2.45
C GLY A 188 -2.99 16.67 -2.83
N THR A 189 -2.10 16.68 -1.84
CA THR A 189 -0.72 17.13 -2.03
C THR A 189 0.26 16.21 -1.32
N VAL A 190 1.41 16.01 -1.94
CA VAL A 190 2.62 15.48 -1.31
C VAL A 190 3.63 16.61 -1.23
N GLU A 191 4.07 16.94 -0.03
CA GLU A 191 5.07 17.96 0.24
C GLU A 191 6.36 17.32 0.73
N VAL A 192 7.50 17.76 0.19
CA VAL A 192 8.84 17.31 0.59
C VAL A 192 9.70 18.52 0.95
N GLY A 193 10.26 18.51 2.15
CA GLY A 193 11.18 19.52 2.64
C GLY A 193 12.33 18.90 3.42
N ALA A 194 13.41 19.65 3.60
CA ALA A 194 14.55 19.24 4.42
C ALA A 194 15.12 20.40 5.23
N GLU A 195 15.72 20.09 6.35
CA GLU A 195 16.47 21.02 7.20
C GLU A 195 17.75 20.38 7.70
N PRO A 196 18.85 21.13 7.87
CA PRO A 196 20.05 20.60 8.49
C PRO A 196 19.85 20.43 10.01
N VAL A 197 20.32 19.31 10.54
CA VAL A 197 20.25 19.02 12.00
C VAL A 197 21.63 18.80 12.63
N ALA A 198 22.60 18.35 11.81
CA ALA A 198 23.99 18.22 12.19
C ALA A 198 24.87 18.32 10.92
N ASP A 199 26.20 18.34 11.09
CA ASP A 199 27.11 18.34 9.94
C ASP A 199 26.90 17.10 9.07
N GLY A 200 26.56 17.34 7.78
CA GLY A 200 26.25 16.28 6.83
C GLY A 200 24.97 15.48 7.12
N VAL A 201 24.12 15.90 8.07
CA VAL A 201 22.87 15.21 8.45
C VAL A 201 21.68 16.15 8.31
N PHE A 202 20.64 15.67 7.64
CA PHE A 202 19.46 16.44 7.32
C PHE A 202 18.19 15.70 7.75
N ARG A 203 17.23 16.44 8.32
CA ARG A 203 15.89 15.92 8.57
C ARG A 203 15.04 16.13 7.33
N LEU A 204 14.63 15.02 6.70
CA LEU A 204 13.65 15.02 5.63
C LEU A 204 12.25 14.96 6.21
N THR A 205 11.35 15.78 5.68
CA THR A 205 9.93 15.78 6.04
C THR A 205 9.12 15.54 4.79
N VAL A 206 8.28 14.50 4.81
CA VAL A 206 7.25 14.25 3.81
C VAL A 206 5.89 14.43 4.46
N ARG A 207 5.01 15.23 3.85
CA ARG A 207 3.62 15.41 4.27
C ARG A 207 2.70 15.01 3.15
N VAL A 208 1.67 14.24 3.50
CA VAL A 208 0.59 13.85 2.59
C VAL A 208 -0.69 14.44 3.15
N GLU A 209 -1.41 15.20 2.35
CA GLU A 209 -2.70 15.79 2.73
C GLU A 209 -3.76 15.44 1.69
N ASN A 210 -4.92 15.01 2.16
CA ASN A 210 -6.08 14.73 1.32
C ASN A 210 -7.02 15.94 1.32
N THR A 211 -7.19 16.54 0.15
CA THR A 211 -8.07 17.69 -0.08
C THR A 211 -9.27 17.32 -0.96
N THR A 212 -9.55 16.04 -1.14
CA THR A 212 -10.67 15.54 -1.91
C THR A 212 -11.99 16.12 -1.38
N PRO A 213 -12.85 16.69 -2.21
CA PRO A 213 -14.21 17.04 -1.80
C PRO A 213 -14.95 15.76 -1.39
N CYS A 214 -15.54 15.77 -0.20
CA CYS A 214 -16.30 14.64 0.33
C CYS A 214 -17.64 15.15 0.85
N PRO A 215 -18.76 14.43 0.62
CA PRO A 215 -20.03 14.74 1.26
C PRO A 215 -19.85 14.78 2.78
N ALA A 216 -20.52 15.71 3.43
CA ALA A 216 -20.48 15.79 4.89
C ALA A 216 -21.04 14.48 5.47
N PRO A 217 -20.28 13.78 6.32
CA PRO A 217 -20.78 12.56 6.92
C PRO A 217 -21.90 12.86 7.90
N ASP A 218 -22.92 12.01 7.93
CA ASP A 218 -23.89 12.03 9.02
C ASP A 218 -23.22 11.39 10.25
N PRO A 219 -23.00 12.12 11.36
CA PRO A 219 -22.31 11.58 12.53
C PRO A 219 -23.11 10.47 13.25
N VAL A 220 -24.39 10.29 12.92
CA VAL A 220 -25.24 9.24 13.46
C VAL A 220 -25.17 7.97 12.58
N ASP A 221 -24.77 8.10 11.33
CA ASP A 221 -24.63 6.96 10.42
C ASP A 221 -23.39 6.13 10.75
N ARG A 222 -23.64 4.88 11.17
CA ARG A 222 -22.57 3.91 11.45
C ARG A 222 -21.74 3.50 10.23
N GLY A 223 -22.27 3.71 9.02
CA GLY A 223 -21.58 3.47 7.74
C GLY A 223 -20.84 4.68 7.18
N ALA A 224 -20.89 5.84 7.85
CA ALA A 224 -20.33 7.09 7.35
C ALA A 224 -18.82 7.00 7.09
N ARG A 225 -18.08 6.29 7.96
CA ARG A 225 -16.64 6.07 7.79
C ARG A 225 -16.35 5.22 6.55
N GLU A 226 -17.05 4.11 6.38
CA GLU A 226 -16.92 3.21 5.24
C GLU A 226 -17.25 3.92 3.93
N ALA A 227 -18.29 4.75 3.92
CA ALA A 227 -18.61 5.58 2.76
C ALA A 227 -17.52 6.62 2.45
N ALA A 228 -16.90 7.21 3.47
CA ALA A 228 -15.81 8.16 3.32
C ALA A 228 -14.50 7.52 2.79
N CYS A 229 -14.30 6.20 2.98
CA CYS A 229 -13.15 5.48 2.43
C CYS A 229 -13.06 5.58 0.89
N ALA A 230 -14.19 5.75 0.20
CA ALA A 230 -14.21 5.98 -1.26
C ALA A 230 -13.57 7.31 -1.70
N TYR A 231 -13.26 8.20 -0.74
CA TYR A 231 -12.60 9.50 -0.94
C TYR A 231 -11.27 9.60 -0.20
N ALA A 232 -10.85 8.54 0.48
CA ALA A 232 -9.64 8.50 1.28
C ALA A 232 -8.46 7.92 0.47
N PHE A 233 -7.24 8.31 0.87
CA PHE A 233 -6.03 7.59 0.51
C PHE A 233 -5.87 6.47 1.56
N VAL A 234 -6.28 5.28 1.20
CA VAL A 234 -6.30 4.15 2.14
C VAL A 234 -4.94 3.48 2.19
N SER A 235 -4.52 3.02 3.36
CA SER A 235 -3.23 2.34 3.54
C SER A 235 -2.05 3.14 2.98
N THR A 236 -1.98 4.43 3.33
CA THR A 236 -0.95 5.34 2.79
C THR A 236 0.43 5.00 3.33
N HIS A 237 1.37 4.78 2.42
CA HIS A 237 2.77 4.48 2.70
C HIS A 237 3.69 5.49 2.02
N THR A 238 4.81 5.79 2.66
CA THR A 238 5.88 6.59 2.06
C THR A 238 7.13 5.73 1.96
N VAL A 239 7.68 5.59 0.76
CA VAL A 239 8.97 4.94 0.51
C VAL A 239 9.98 6.00 0.12
N LEU A 240 11.10 6.03 0.83
CA LEU A 240 12.22 6.92 0.59
C LEU A 240 13.42 6.09 0.15
N HIS A 241 14.07 6.48 -0.93
CA HIS A 241 15.30 5.81 -1.39
C HIS A 241 16.36 6.84 -1.78
N SER A 242 17.61 6.62 -1.38
CA SER A 242 18.75 7.44 -1.79
C SER A 242 19.92 6.57 -2.19
N ARG A 243 20.43 6.78 -3.41
CA ARG A 243 21.65 6.11 -3.89
C ARG A 243 22.93 6.73 -3.32
N THR A 244 22.85 7.95 -2.84
CA THR A 244 24.02 8.80 -2.51
C THR A 244 24.11 9.15 -1.04
N GLY A 245 23.01 8.98 -0.27
CA GLY A 245 22.96 9.15 1.17
C GLY A 245 22.51 7.88 1.86
N ARG A 246 22.52 7.89 3.20
CA ARG A 246 22.03 6.79 4.03
C ARG A 246 21.03 7.34 5.05
N PHE A 247 19.92 6.66 5.22
CA PHE A 247 18.96 6.96 6.27
C PHE A 247 19.44 6.36 7.58
N VAL A 248 19.17 7.08 8.65
CA VAL A 248 19.49 6.70 10.03
C VAL A 248 18.29 5.98 10.63
N SER A 249 18.52 4.86 11.32
CA SER A 249 17.49 4.19 12.10
C SER A 249 16.87 5.14 13.14
N LEU A 250 15.56 5.14 13.26
CA LEU A 250 14.85 5.79 14.36
C LEU A 250 14.75 4.90 15.60
N LEU A 251 14.94 3.58 15.45
CA LEU A 251 14.87 2.59 16.52
C LEU A 251 16.23 2.37 17.18
N ASP A 252 17.30 2.33 16.37
CA ASP A 252 18.68 2.13 16.83
C ASP A 252 19.60 3.22 16.23
N PRO A 253 19.47 4.48 16.67
CA PRO A 253 20.27 5.58 16.15
C PRO A 253 21.67 5.60 16.75
N PRO A 254 22.69 6.06 15.98
CA PRO A 254 24.00 6.36 16.55
C PRO A 254 23.90 7.32 17.72
N GLY A 255 24.76 7.15 18.73
CA GLY A 255 24.73 7.96 19.94
C GLY A 255 24.74 9.48 19.66
N ARG A 256 25.53 9.93 18.66
CA ARG A 256 25.63 11.33 18.22
C ARG A 256 24.36 11.91 17.59
N LEU A 257 23.42 11.06 17.11
CA LEU A 257 22.18 11.48 16.44
C LEU A 257 20.91 11.22 17.27
N ARG A 258 21.07 10.69 18.49
CA ARG A 258 19.95 10.29 19.34
C ARG A 258 18.99 11.46 19.63
N GLU A 259 19.52 12.65 19.90
CA GLU A 259 18.72 13.86 20.12
C GLU A 259 17.98 14.28 18.82
N ALA A 260 18.67 14.28 17.68
CA ALA A 260 18.07 14.63 16.41
C ALA A 260 16.97 13.63 15.96
N VAL A 261 17.16 12.34 16.27
CA VAL A 261 16.15 11.30 16.05
C VAL A 261 14.94 11.50 16.96
N SER A 262 15.14 11.76 18.26
CA SER A 262 14.05 12.01 19.19
C SER A 262 13.21 13.24 18.85
N ALA A 263 13.76 14.18 18.10
CA ALA A 263 13.07 15.36 17.58
C ALA A 263 12.33 15.09 16.24
N CYS A 264 12.38 13.89 15.69
CA CYS A 264 11.56 13.51 14.54
C CYS A 264 10.12 13.26 14.97
N GLU A 265 9.18 13.93 14.30
CA GLU A 265 7.77 13.82 14.59
C GLU A 265 7.05 13.09 13.44
N ASN A 266 6.66 11.84 13.69
CA ASN A 266 5.88 11.04 12.74
C ASN A 266 4.41 11.04 13.14
N GLN A 267 3.51 11.16 12.18
CA GLN A 267 2.07 11.21 12.41
C GLN A 267 1.35 10.24 11.47
N GLY A 268 0.68 9.24 12.06
CA GLY A 268 -0.06 8.21 11.34
C GLY A 268 0.81 7.19 10.59
N THR A 269 2.11 7.16 10.89
CA THR A 269 3.07 6.29 10.20
C THR A 269 4.33 6.08 11.04
N TRP A 270 5.02 4.95 10.81
CA TRP A 270 6.24 4.53 11.53
C TRP A 270 7.34 4.18 10.52
N PRO A 271 8.36 5.05 10.37
CA PRO A 271 9.48 4.79 9.47
C PRO A 271 10.41 3.71 10.02
N VAL A 272 10.77 2.76 9.16
CA VAL A 272 11.78 1.73 9.43
C VAL A 272 12.74 1.61 8.25
N LEU A 273 13.96 1.17 8.53
CA LEU A 273 14.95 0.85 7.50
C LEU A 273 14.54 -0.45 6.79
N VAL A 274 14.77 -0.49 5.47
CA VAL A 274 14.49 -1.67 4.66
C VAL A 274 15.74 -2.03 3.85
N ASP A 275 16.07 -3.31 3.80
CA ASP A 275 17.13 -3.83 2.96
C ASP A 275 16.70 -3.83 1.49
N ASP A 276 17.59 -3.37 0.61
CA ASP A 276 17.32 -3.31 -0.83
C ASP A 276 18.36 -4.18 -1.57
N ASP A 277 17.90 -5.24 -2.26
CA ASP A 277 18.75 -6.15 -3.03
C ASP A 277 19.54 -5.45 -4.16
N THR A 278 19.19 -4.20 -4.50
CA THR A 278 19.89 -3.42 -5.53
C THR A 278 21.25 -2.90 -5.09
N ASP A 279 21.62 -3.09 -3.83
CA ASP A 279 22.83 -2.55 -3.21
C ASP A 279 24.07 -3.49 -3.35
N THR A 280 24.14 -4.28 -4.43
CA THR A 280 25.23 -5.26 -4.66
C THR A 280 26.57 -4.64 -5.07
N GLY A 281 26.70 -3.30 -5.11
CA GLY A 281 27.89 -2.62 -5.67
C GLY A 281 29.02 -2.32 -4.70
N ASP A 282 28.75 -2.01 -3.42
CA ASP A 282 29.75 -1.42 -2.51
C ASP A 282 29.92 -2.16 -1.16
N GLY A 283 29.34 -3.34 -0.99
CA GLY A 283 29.48 -4.11 0.27
C GLY A 283 28.75 -3.47 1.48
N ALA A 284 27.90 -2.49 1.26
CA ALA A 284 27.10 -1.81 2.27
C ALA A 284 25.64 -2.28 2.23
N GLY A 285 25.41 -3.58 2.06
CA GLY A 285 24.15 -4.22 2.47
C GLY A 285 23.92 -3.92 3.95
N GLY A 286 22.67 -3.84 4.38
CA GLY A 286 22.23 -3.37 5.69
C GLY A 286 23.28 -3.53 6.79
N VAL A 287 24.02 -2.48 7.09
CA VAL A 287 25.08 -2.56 8.09
C VAL A 287 24.38 -2.50 9.43
N TYR A 288 24.14 -3.68 10.02
CA TYR A 288 24.05 -3.77 11.46
C TYR A 288 25.39 -3.26 12.00
N GLY A 289 25.43 -1.98 12.34
CA GLY A 289 26.63 -1.37 12.90
C GLY A 289 26.92 -2.06 14.23
N ALA A 290 28.01 -2.79 14.30
CA ALA A 290 28.52 -3.29 15.56
C ALA A 290 28.87 -2.06 16.42
N GLY A 291 27.87 -1.50 17.11
CA GLY A 291 28.04 -0.54 18.19
C GLY A 291 27.76 0.94 17.93
N ASP A 292 27.44 1.42 16.72
CA ASP A 292 27.17 2.85 16.48
C ASP A 292 25.94 3.12 15.57
N GLY A 293 24.84 2.36 15.80
CA GLY A 293 23.55 2.56 15.14
C GLY A 293 23.42 1.86 13.78
N SER A 294 22.20 1.87 13.25
CA SER A 294 21.83 1.20 11.98
C SER A 294 21.49 2.21 10.87
N PHE A 295 21.86 1.86 9.63
CA PHE A 295 21.68 2.68 8.44
C PHE A 295 21.20 1.85 7.26
N ALA A 296 20.42 2.46 6.35
CA ALA A 296 20.07 1.87 5.06
C ALA A 296 19.87 2.94 3.99
N ARG A 297 19.79 2.54 2.72
CA ARG A 297 19.46 3.44 1.61
C ARG A 297 17.97 3.59 1.39
N THR A 298 17.16 2.71 1.97
CA THR A 298 15.71 2.71 1.82
C THR A 298 15.01 2.78 3.18
N VAL A 299 13.95 3.59 3.23
CA VAL A 299 13.01 3.66 4.37
C VAL A 299 11.62 3.34 3.86
N LEU A 300 10.92 2.50 4.60
CA LEU A 300 9.48 2.33 4.52
C LEU A 300 8.82 3.01 5.71
N SER A 301 8.02 4.03 5.46
CA SER A 301 7.16 4.65 6.46
C SER A 301 5.74 4.12 6.27
N SER A 302 5.34 3.22 7.15
CA SER A 302 4.11 2.42 7.06
C SER A 302 3.15 2.77 8.21
N PRO A 303 1.82 2.72 8.00
CA PRO A 303 0.87 2.77 9.11
C PRO A 303 0.86 1.49 9.95
N VAL A 304 1.53 0.43 9.50
CA VAL A 304 1.77 -0.79 10.26
C VAL A 304 3.12 -0.68 10.97
N THR A 305 3.15 -0.96 12.27
CA THR A 305 4.38 -0.93 13.07
C THR A 305 5.26 -2.12 12.71
N LEU A 306 6.47 -1.83 12.26
CA LEU A 306 7.49 -2.81 11.91
C LEU A 306 8.77 -2.52 12.70
N TYR A 307 9.71 -3.46 12.68
CA TYR A 307 11.11 -3.25 13.08
C TYR A 307 11.97 -2.91 11.86
N ASP A 308 13.16 -2.39 12.10
CA ASP A 308 14.15 -2.21 11.02
C ASP A 308 14.50 -3.55 10.38
N PHE A 309 14.71 -3.50 9.06
CA PHE A 309 15.02 -4.66 8.22
C PHE A 309 13.96 -5.77 8.32
N PRO A 310 12.68 -5.44 8.08
CA PRO A 310 11.63 -6.44 8.10
C PRO A 310 11.86 -7.48 6.99
N GLU A 311 11.61 -8.74 7.31
CA GLU A 311 11.71 -9.85 6.37
C GLU A 311 10.42 -10.67 6.38
N VAL A 312 10.01 -11.11 5.20
CA VAL A 312 8.96 -12.13 5.11
C VAL A 312 9.54 -13.45 5.60
N ALA A 313 8.88 -14.09 6.56
CA ALA A 313 9.34 -15.38 7.08
C ALA A 313 9.44 -16.40 5.93
N PRO A 314 10.57 -17.10 5.77
CA PRO A 314 10.73 -18.08 4.70
C PRO A 314 9.72 -19.24 4.77
N GLU A 315 9.15 -19.47 5.95
CA GLU A 315 8.09 -20.44 6.20
C GLU A 315 6.71 -19.93 5.81
N SER A 316 6.55 -18.61 5.59
CA SER A 316 5.28 -18.05 5.17
C SER A 316 4.97 -18.45 3.73
N PRO A 317 3.80 -19.02 3.44
CA PRO A 317 3.43 -19.38 2.07
C PRO A 317 3.13 -18.17 1.20
N GLY A 318 3.28 -16.95 1.73
CA GLY A 318 3.02 -15.67 1.08
C GLY A 318 1.97 -14.84 1.82
N ASP A 319 1.57 -13.72 1.20
CA ASP A 319 0.64 -12.75 1.82
C ASP A 319 -0.72 -13.35 2.12
N LEU A 320 -1.14 -13.24 3.37
CA LEU A 320 -2.50 -13.56 3.83
C LEU A 320 -3.32 -12.31 4.16
N PHE A 321 -2.71 -11.11 4.03
CA PHE A 321 -3.30 -9.78 4.26
C PHE A 321 -3.93 -9.58 5.64
N ASP A 322 -3.49 -10.32 6.64
CA ASP A 322 -3.90 -10.20 8.03
C ASP A 322 -2.70 -10.50 8.95
N GLY A 323 -1.86 -9.49 9.19
CA GLY A 323 -0.68 -9.57 10.06
C GLY A 323 -1.02 -9.69 11.56
N THR A 324 -2.31 -9.69 11.92
CA THR A 324 -2.74 -9.81 13.32
C THR A 324 -2.93 -11.27 13.76
N GLU A 325 -2.91 -12.21 12.83
CA GLU A 325 -3.09 -13.63 13.08
C GLU A 325 -1.81 -14.41 12.76
N ILE A 326 -1.68 -15.60 13.32
CA ILE A 326 -0.59 -16.51 13.00
C ILE A 326 -0.93 -17.24 11.69
N ASP A 327 -0.06 -17.20 10.69
CA ASP A 327 -0.25 -17.79 9.34
C ASP A 327 -0.81 -19.22 9.40
N ARG A 328 -0.29 -20.03 10.32
CA ARG A 328 -0.77 -21.39 10.51
C ARG A 328 -2.26 -21.46 10.88
N LEU A 329 -2.71 -20.57 11.78
CA LEU A 329 -4.12 -20.55 12.18
C LEU A 329 -5.00 -20.07 11.02
N LEU A 330 -4.53 -19.10 10.25
CA LEU A 330 -5.20 -18.63 9.04
C LEU A 330 -5.32 -19.75 8.01
N ILE A 331 -4.24 -20.47 7.73
CA ILE A 331 -4.22 -21.59 6.78
C ILE A 331 -5.14 -22.73 7.22
N LEU A 332 -5.06 -23.15 8.49
CA LEU A 332 -5.97 -24.16 9.03
C LEU A 332 -7.42 -23.70 8.97
N GLY A 333 -7.66 -22.43 9.24
CA GLY A 333 -8.95 -21.81 9.09
C GLY A 333 -9.44 -21.87 7.64
N VAL A 334 -8.62 -21.52 6.65
CA VAL A 334 -8.96 -21.63 5.22
C VAL A 334 -9.29 -23.07 4.84
N MET A 335 -8.50 -24.02 5.29
CA MET A 335 -8.72 -25.45 5.01
C MET A 335 -10.05 -25.96 5.61
N SER A 336 -10.48 -25.41 6.74
CA SER A 336 -11.72 -25.79 7.44
C SER A 336 -12.98 -25.16 6.87
N LEU A 337 -12.86 -24.21 5.91
CA LEU A 337 -14.03 -23.61 5.25
C LEU A 337 -14.84 -24.68 4.52
N THR A 338 -16.16 -24.52 4.56
CA THR A 338 -17.07 -25.32 3.73
C THR A 338 -16.87 -25.01 2.25
N GLU A 339 -17.27 -25.91 1.37
CA GLU A 339 -17.16 -25.70 -0.09
C GLU A 339 -17.99 -24.49 -0.56
N GLU A 340 -19.10 -24.16 0.14
CA GLU A 340 -19.88 -22.96 -0.14
C GLU A 340 -19.07 -21.69 0.22
N GLU A 341 -18.46 -21.65 1.38
CA GLU A 341 -17.62 -20.54 1.83
C GLU A 341 -16.39 -20.34 0.94
N LYS A 342 -15.75 -21.45 0.49
CA LYS A 342 -14.66 -21.38 -0.47
C LYS A 342 -15.12 -20.82 -1.83
N ARG A 343 -16.31 -21.19 -2.29
CA ARG A 343 -16.88 -20.63 -3.53
C ARG A 343 -17.20 -19.16 -3.40
N GLU A 344 -17.75 -18.72 -2.26
CA GLU A 344 -17.99 -17.30 -2.00
C GLU A 344 -16.68 -16.52 -1.98
N ALA A 345 -15.66 -16.99 -1.25
CA ALA A 345 -14.37 -16.32 -1.16
C ALA A 345 -13.68 -16.20 -2.54
N ARG A 346 -13.72 -17.27 -3.36
CA ARG A 346 -13.19 -17.22 -4.74
C ARG A 346 -13.92 -16.23 -5.63
N ALA A 347 -15.21 -16.04 -5.43
CA ALA A 347 -16.04 -15.09 -6.17
C ALA A 347 -15.90 -13.65 -5.68
N CYS A 348 -15.45 -13.48 -4.42
CA CYS A 348 -15.31 -12.18 -3.77
C CYS A 348 -14.17 -11.38 -4.39
N ASP A 349 -12.95 -11.91 -4.40
CA ASP A 349 -11.76 -11.17 -4.78
C ASP A 349 -10.70 -12.10 -5.39
N PRO A 350 -9.95 -11.65 -6.44
CA PRO A 350 -8.85 -12.43 -7.01
C PRO A 350 -7.77 -12.81 -5.99
N ARG A 351 -7.49 -11.95 -5.00
CA ARG A 351 -6.52 -12.25 -3.92
C ARG A 351 -7.02 -13.33 -2.99
N ALA A 352 -8.33 -13.32 -2.65
CA ALA A 352 -8.94 -14.40 -1.88
C ALA A 352 -8.83 -15.73 -2.64
N ARG A 353 -9.05 -15.71 -3.95
CA ARG A 353 -8.87 -16.90 -4.81
C ARG A 353 -7.42 -17.40 -4.75
N GLU A 354 -6.44 -16.50 -4.91
CA GLU A 354 -5.01 -16.84 -4.81
C GLU A 354 -4.65 -17.46 -3.45
N ILE A 355 -5.14 -16.90 -2.34
CA ILE A 355 -4.91 -17.45 -0.99
C ILE A 355 -5.50 -18.85 -0.87
N LEU A 356 -6.75 -19.05 -1.29
CA LEU A 356 -7.42 -20.35 -1.25
C LEU A 356 -6.69 -21.40 -2.07
N ASP A 357 -6.26 -21.07 -3.29
CA ASP A 357 -5.58 -21.98 -4.19
C ASP A 357 -4.18 -22.33 -3.65
N ARG A 358 -3.46 -21.36 -3.07
CA ARG A 358 -2.20 -21.55 -2.39
C ARG A 358 -2.36 -22.49 -1.18
N CYS A 359 -3.33 -22.25 -0.31
CA CYS A 359 -3.60 -23.11 0.84
C CYS A 359 -4.01 -24.54 0.44
N ALA A 360 -4.75 -24.69 -0.65
CA ALA A 360 -5.14 -26.00 -1.18
C ALA A 360 -3.95 -26.77 -1.79
N GLY A 361 -2.91 -26.08 -2.24
CA GLY A 361 -1.69 -26.67 -2.82
C GLY A 361 -0.64 -27.08 -1.79
N LEU A 362 -0.78 -26.71 -0.51
CA LEU A 362 0.21 -27.01 0.53
C LEU A 362 0.28 -28.51 0.83
N GLY A 363 1.50 -29.07 0.74
CA GLY A 363 1.79 -30.44 1.13
C GLY A 363 1.94 -30.64 2.64
N PRO A 364 1.94 -31.89 3.13
CA PRO A 364 2.12 -32.17 4.57
C PRO A 364 3.41 -31.61 5.16
N GLU A 365 4.50 -31.58 4.40
CA GLU A 365 5.80 -31.06 4.85
C GLU A 365 5.75 -29.53 4.99
N GLU A 366 5.10 -28.83 4.06
CA GLU A 366 4.91 -27.38 4.13
C GLU A 366 4.00 -26.97 5.31
N LEU A 367 2.94 -27.75 5.56
CA LEU A 367 2.08 -27.56 6.74
C LEU A 367 2.84 -27.77 8.06
N LEU A 368 3.79 -28.71 8.10
CA LEU A 368 4.65 -28.91 9.27
C LEU A 368 5.66 -27.77 9.42
N ALA A 369 6.19 -27.21 8.33
CA ALA A 369 7.13 -26.10 8.35
C ALA A 369 6.51 -24.81 8.95
N LEU A 370 5.20 -24.65 8.85
CA LEU A 370 4.46 -23.52 9.45
C LEU A 370 4.54 -23.46 10.99
N HIS A 371 5.05 -24.53 11.65
CA HIS A 371 5.29 -24.49 13.10
C HIS A 371 6.40 -23.53 13.52
N GLY A 372 7.17 -23.01 12.56
CA GLY A 372 8.36 -22.22 12.80
C GLY A 372 9.51 -23.06 13.37
N THR A 373 10.72 -22.63 13.08
CA THR A 373 11.93 -23.18 13.69
C THR A 373 12.57 -22.08 14.53
N ILE A 374 12.92 -22.39 15.79
CA ILE A 374 13.77 -21.50 16.59
C ILE A 374 15.16 -21.55 15.97
N ARG A 375 15.56 -20.51 15.24
CA ARG A 375 16.82 -20.45 14.50
C ARG A 375 17.99 -20.00 15.36
N GLU A 376 17.72 -19.16 16.36
CA GLU A 376 18.78 -18.60 17.21
C GLU A 376 18.24 -18.23 18.59
N PHE A 377 18.98 -18.64 19.64
CA PHE A 377 18.79 -18.10 20.99
C PHE A 377 19.85 -17.03 21.22
N ARG A 378 19.48 -15.78 21.32
CA ARG A 378 20.37 -14.71 21.80
C ARG A 378 20.15 -14.52 23.30
N PRO A 379 21.19 -14.74 24.14
CA PRO A 379 21.06 -14.38 25.56
C PRO A 379 20.80 -12.88 25.66
N VAL A 380 19.79 -12.51 26.44
CA VAL A 380 19.60 -11.11 26.83
C VAL A 380 20.73 -10.80 27.83
N GLU A 381 21.71 -10.00 27.43
CA GLU A 381 22.67 -9.47 28.38
C GLU A 381 21.94 -8.51 29.31
N GLU A 382 21.74 -8.93 30.56
CA GLU A 382 21.31 -8.01 31.63
C GLU A 382 22.39 -6.90 31.75
N LYS A 383 22.02 -5.70 31.30
CA LYS A 383 22.83 -4.51 31.61
C LYS A 383 22.71 -4.24 33.09
N ALA A 384 23.81 -4.49 33.83
CA ALA A 384 24.00 -4.08 35.21
C ALA A 384 24.04 -2.54 35.36
#